data_08934d5d0eede51b8b6b5163c45aa37a
#
_entry.id   08934d5d0eede51b8b6b5163c45aa37a
#
_cell.length_a   1.000
_cell.length_b   1.000
_cell.length_c   1.000
_cell.angle_alpha   90.00
_cell.angle_beta   90.00
_cell.angle_gamma   90.00
#
_symmetry.space_group_name_H-M   'P 1'
#
loop_
_entity.id
_entity.type
_entity.pdbx_description
1 polymer ?
#
loop_
_entity_poly.entity_id
_entity_poly.type
_entity_poly.pdbx_seq_one_letter_code
_entity_poly.pdbx_strand_id
1 'polypeptide(L)'
;MRTSYSNIECFRNCPLKYKYQNIDKIKAPKNIDALFGSSIHASLKFMFQRGPLYPTLDQIVDFFRTIWEQKKLPMEAGSVDSSAETVYYKEGISLLEKFYKSNPPWNYNVVDMESRFEFEIDDQKTGEKHTISGIMDRIDKNADGSFEIIDYKTKRKMPGQYEIDGDLQMSIYQLGLLKK
;
A
#
# COMPACT_ATOMS: atom_id res chain seq x y z
N MET A 1 -13.84 8.69 -17.84
CA MET A 1 -12.52 7.99 -17.71
C MET A 1 -12.42 7.36 -16.33
N ARG A 2 -11.71 6.20 -16.17
CA ARG A 2 -11.44 5.59 -14.86
C ARG A 2 -9.95 5.72 -14.51
N THR A 3 -9.64 6.17 -13.30
CA THR A 3 -8.25 6.39 -12.86
C THR A 3 -8.07 6.09 -11.36
N SER A 4 -6.83 6.14 -10.88
CA SER A 4 -6.46 6.03 -9.47
C SER A 4 -5.40 7.06 -9.12
N TYR A 5 -5.14 7.27 -7.81
CA TYR A 5 -4.05 8.12 -7.37
C TYR A 5 -2.71 7.75 -8.03
N SER A 6 -2.35 6.47 -8.04
CA SER A 6 -1.09 6.00 -8.64
C SER A 6 -0.99 6.33 -10.13
N ASN A 7 -2.09 6.29 -10.86
CA ASN A 7 -2.15 6.67 -12.25
C ASN A 7 -1.94 8.17 -12.45
N ILE A 8 -2.60 8.98 -11.60
CA ILE A 8 -2.44 10.45 -11.62
C ILE A 8 -1.00 10.83 -11.28
N GLU A 9 -0.43 10.24 -10.24
CA GLU A 9 0.97 10.45 -9.84
C GLU A 9 1.94 10.04 -10.96
N CYS A 10 1.73 8.88 -11.58
CA CYS A 10 2.54 8.44 -12.71
C CYS A 10 2.50 9.42 -13.88
N PHE A 11 1.31 9.93 -14.22
CA PHE A 11 1.15 10.93 -15.28
C PHE A 11 1.83 12.26 -14.94
N ARG A 12 1.66 12.77 -13.73
CA ARG A 12 2.29 14.02 -13.26
C ARG A 12 3.82 13.94 -13.27
N ASN A 13 4.37 12.79 -12.86
CA ASN A 13 5.81 12.58 -12.83
C ASN A 13 6.42 12.36 -14.22
N CYS A 14 5.74 11.60 -15.08
CA CYS A 14 6.19 11.34 -16.44
C CYS A 14 5.03 10.86 -17.33
N PRO A 15 4.46 11.74 -18.18
CA PRO A 15 3.38 11.36 -19.09
C PRO A 15 3.75 10.22 -20.04
N LEU A 16 5.01 10.13 -20.46
CA LEU A 16 5.49 9.04 -21.34
C LEU A 16 5.48 7.70 -20.60
N LYS A 17 5.92 7.65 -19.35
CA LYS A 17 5.82 6.46 -18.49
C LYS A 17 4.37 6.04 -18.32
N TYR A 18 3.48 7.00 -18.05
CA TYR A 18 2.05 6.74 -17.97
C TYR A 18 1.50 6.12 -19.25
N LYS A 19 1.87 6.68 -20.42
CA LYS A 19 1.48 6.13 -21.72
C LYS A 19 1.87 4.66 -21.83
N TYR A 20 3.14 4.34 -21.62
CA TYR A 20 3.62 2.95 -21.74
C TYR A 20 2.94 2.01 -20.75
N GLN A 21 2.83 2.39 -19.47
CA GLN A 21 2.30 1.51 -18.43
C GLN A 21 0.77 1.40 -18.44
N ASN A 22 0.06 2.53 -18.69
CA ASN A 22 -1.39 2.60 -18.48
C ASN A 22 -2.20 2.58 -19.77
N ILE A 23 -1.65 3.03 -20.90
CA ILE A 23 -2.32 3.02 -22.20
C ILE A 23 -1.84 1.80 -22.99
N ASP A 24 -0.55 1.71 -23.26
CA ASP A 24 0.06 0.65 -24.08
C ASP A 24 0.19 -0.69 -23.31
N LYS A 25 -0.03 -0.68 -21.97
CA LYS A 25 0.02 -1.87 -21.09
C LYS A 25 1.34 -2.64 -21.12
N ILE A 26 2.45 -1.94 -21.39
CA ILE A 26 3.79 -2.53 -21.36
C ILE A 26 4.16 -2.81 -19.90
N LYS A 27 4.37 -4.09 -19.59
CA LYS A 27 4.76 -4.52 -18.24
C LYS A 27 6.23 -4.21 -18.01
N ALA A 28 6.51 -3.36 -17.03
CA ALA A 28 7.88 -3.20 -16.55
C ALA A 28 8.32 -4.43 -15.72
N PRO A 29 9.59 -4.81 -15.79
CA PRO A 29 10.12 -5.87 -14.93
C PRO A 29 9.92 -5.48 -13.46
N LYS A 30 9.59 -6.46 -12.62
CA LYS A 30 9.48 -6.26 -11.17
C LYS A 30 10.87 -5.98 -10.60
N ASN A 31 10.97 -4.99 -9.73
CA ASN A 31 12.20 -4.65 -9.01
C ASN A 31 12.10 -5.06 -7.55
N ILE A 32 13.23 -5.03 -6.86
CA ILE A 32 13.34 -5.41 -5.45
C ILE A 32 12.50 -4.51 -4.53
N ASP A 33 12.37 -3.22 -4.85
CA ASP A 33 11.56 -2.29 -4.05
C ASP A 33 10.08 -2.68 -4.08
N ALA A 34 9.56 -3.07 -5.25
CA ALA A 34 8.18 -3.52 -5.40
C ALA A 34 7.95 -4.87 -4.71
N LEU A 35 8.93 -5.79 -4.76
CA LEU A 35 8.91 -7.04 -4.00
C LEU A 35 8.85 -6.76 -2.50
N PHE A 36 9.75 -5.91 -2.01
CA PHE A 36 9.83 -5.51 -0.61
C PHE A 36 8.52 -4.87 -0.12
N GLY A 37 8.10 -3.79 -0.76
CA GLY A 37 6.87 -3.08 -0.38
C GLY A 37 5.66 -4.01 -0.34
N SER A 38 5.45 -4.79 -1.41
CA SER A 38 4.29 -5.68 -1.50
C SER A 38 4.34 -6.86 -0.50
N SER A 39 5.53 -7.28 -0.06
CA SER A 39 5.68 -8.31 0.97
C SER A 39 5.41 -7.77 2.37
N ILE A 40 5.87 -6.54 2.65
CA ILE A 40 5.57 -5.83 3.90
C ILE A 40 4.06 -5.59 4.03
N HIS A 41 3.39 -5.03 2.99
CA HIS A 41 1.93 -4.79 3.04
C HIS A 41 1.15 -6.09 3.28
N ALA A 42 1.52 -7.19 2.62
CA ALA A 42 0.87 -8.48 2.85
C ALA A 42 1.06 -8.99 4.30
N SER A 43 2.25 -8.79 4.86
CA SER A 43 2.54 -9.19 6.24
C SER A 43 1.83 -8.33 7.28
N LEU A 44 1.72 -7.02 7.03
CA LEU A 44 0.94 -6.12 7.88
C LEU A 44 -0.56 -6.44 7.80
N LYS A 45 -1.08 -6.76 6.61
CA LYS A 45 -2.44 -7.26 6.49
C LYS A 45 -2.65 -8.52 7.31
N PHE A 46 -1.76 -9.49 7.22
CA PHE A 46 -1.82 -10.73 8.00
C PHE A 46 -1.77 -10.44 9.52
N MET A 47 -0.90 -9.52 9.96
CA MET A 47 -0.76 -9.13 11.36
C MET A 47 -2.07 -8.66 12.00
N PHE A 48 -2.90 -7.93 11.26
CA PHE A 48 -4.17 -7.39 11.76
C PHE A 48 -5.39 -8.29 11.46
N GLN A 49 -5.20 -9.43 10.81
CA GLN A 49 -6.27 -10.41 10.63
C GLN A 49 -6.54 -11.18 11.92
N ARG A 50 -7.73 -10.95 12.50
CA ARG A 50 -8.16 -11.68 13.68
C ARG A 50 -8.90 -12.95 13.28
N GLY A 51 -8.40 -14.10 13.73
CA GLY A 51 -9.18 -15.28 13.53
C GLY A 51 -8.71 -16.53 14.24
N PRO A 52 -9.10 -16.97 15.38
CA PRO A 52 -9.77 -16.37 16.54
C PRO A 52 -8.85 -15.46 17.37
N LEU A 53 -7.54 -15.59 17.24
CA LEU A 53 -6.51 -14.76 17.88
C LEU A 53 -5.71 -14.01 16.81
N TYR A 54 -5.08 -12.92 17.21
CA TYR A 54 -4.12 -12.25 16.36
C TYR A 54 -2.86 -13.10 16.18
N PRO A 55 -2.19 -13.06 15.02
CA PRO A 55 -0.93 -13.76 14.80
C PRO A 55 0.16 -13.32 15.79
N THR A 56 0.99 -14.26 16.22
CA THR A 56 2.20 -13.95 16.97
C THR A 56 3.27 -13.36 16.06
N LEU A 57 4.29 -12.73 16.64
CA LEU A 57 5.41 -12.19 15.89
C LEU A 57 6.08 -13.26 14.99
N ASP A 58 6.30 -14.46 15.53
CA ASP A 58 6.94 -15.56 14.79
C ASP A 58 6.09 -15.95 13.57
N GLN A 59 4.77 -16.02 13.73
CA GLN A 59 3.85 -16.32 12.62
C GLN A 59 3.88 -15.22 11.54
N ILE A 60 4.02 -13.96 11.93
CA ILE A 60 4.13 -12.83 10.98
C ILE A 60 5.45 -12.90 10.21
N VAL A 61 6.55 -13.19 10.90
CA VAL A 61 7.87 -13.35 10.27
C VAL A 61 7.88 -14.54 9.31
N ASP A 62 7.30 -15.67 9.70
CA ASP A 62 7.20 -16.86 8.84
C ASP A 62 6.30 -16.62 7.62
N PHE A 63 5.20 -15.87 7.81
CA PHE A 63 4.36 -15.43 6.70
C PHE A 63 5.13 -14.53 5.73
N PHE A 64 5.90 -13.56 6.25
CA PHE A 64 6.75 -12.70 5.42
C PHE A 64 7.75 -13.51 4.60
N ARG A 65 8.44 -14.49 5.21
CA ARG A 65 9.37 -15.38 4.51
C ARG A 65 8.69 -16.13 3.36
N THR A 66 7.51 -16.68 3.63
CA THR A 66 6.73 -17.42 2.63
C THR A 66 6.31 -16.53 1.47
N ILE A 67 5.76 -15.33 1.77
CA ILE A 67 5.31 -14.37 0.75
C ILE A 67 6.48 -13.82 -0.06
N TRP A 68 7.63 -13.59 0.58
CA TRP A 68 8.84 -13.13 -0.10
C TRP A 68 9.26 -14.12 -1.19
N GLU A 69 9.41 -15.39 -0.83
CA GLU A 69 9.78 -16.43 -1.81
C GLU A 69 8.74 -16.59 -2.92
N GLN A 70 7.44 -16.61 -2.58
CA GLN A 70 6.38 -16.73 -3.58
C GLN A 70 6.37 -15.57 -4.60
N LYS A 71 6.57 -14.34 -4.12
CA LYS A 71 6.58 -13.15 -4.99
C LYS A 71 7.86 -12.98 -5.79
N LYS A 72 8.94 -13.58 -5.32
CA LYS A 72 10.23 -13.61 -6.01
C LYS A 72 10.24 -14.58 -7.20
N LEU A 73 9.56 -15.73 -7.09
CA LEU A 73 9.54 -16.77 -8.13
C LEU A 73 9.27 -16.24 -9.56
N PRO A 74 8.35 -15.29 -9.81
CA PRO A 74 8.12 -14.77 -11.16
C PRO A 74 9.12 -13.70 -11.61
N MET A 75 10.17 -13.42 -10.82
CA MET A 75 11.22 -12.48 -11.22
C MET A 75 12.26 -13.22 -12.06
N GLU A 76 12.77 -12.56 -13.11
CA GLU A 76 13.80 -13.14 -13.94
C GLU A 76 15.08 -13.41 -13.14
N ALA A 77 15.70 -14.57 -13.36
CA ALA A 77 16.95 -14.92 -12.71
C ALA A 77 18.03 -13.86 -13.04
N GLY A 78 18.66 -13.30 -11.99
CA GLY A 78 19.65 -12.24 -12.13
C GLY A 78 19.08 -10.80 -12.24
N SER A 79 17.76 -10.62 -12.20
CA SER A 79 17.13 -9.29 -12.18
C SER A 79 17.35 -8.53 -10.86
N VAL A 80 17.78 -9.24 -9.82
CA VAL A 80 18.06 -8.67 -8.50
C VAL A 80 19.45 -9.12 -8.06
N ASP A 81 20.29 -8.19 -7.63
CA ASP A 81 21.56 -8.49 -7.00
C ASP A 81 21.31 -9.26 -5.68
N SER A 82 21.94 -10.41 -5.51
CA SER A 82 21.79 -11.28 -4.34
C SER A 82 22.20 -10.60 -3.03
N SER A 83 23.13 -9.66 -3.07
CA SER A 83 23.55 -8.87 -1.92
C SER A 83 22.45 -7.88 -1.51
N ALA A 84 21.89 -7.16 -2.48
CA ALA A 84 20.76 -6.26 -2.27
C ALA A 84 19.53 -7.02 -1.74
N GLU A 85 19.21 -8.18 -2.34
CA GLU A 85 18.13 -9.04 -1.87
C GLU A 85 18.26 -9.41 -0.39
N THR A 86 19.46 -9.85 0.01
CA THR A 86 19.74 -10.22 1.40
C THR A 86 19.52 -9.04 2.36
N VAL A 87 19.92 -7.83 1.96
CA VAL A 87 19.73 -6.61 2.75
C VAL A 87 18.25 -6.32 2.93
N TYR A 88 17.47 -6.25 1.84
CA TYR A 88 16.02 -5.98 1.89
C TYR A 88 15.25 -7.04 2.69
N TYR A 89 15.62 -8.31 2.54
CA TYR A 89 15.01 -9.40 3.29
C TYR A 89 15.18 -9.24 4.80
N LYS A 90 16.43 -8.98 5.26
CA LYS A 90 16.74 -8.75 6.68
C LYS A 90 16.07 -7.46 7.20
N GLU A 91 16.08 -6.40 6.39
CA GLU A 91 15.41 -5.13 6.72
C GLU A 91 13.90 -5.34 6.90
N GLY A 92 13.28 -6.15 6.06
CA GLY A 92 11.85 -6.48 6.16
C GLY A 92 11.49 -7.17 7.49
N ILE A 93 12.25 -8.16 7.89
CA ILE A 93 12.05 -8.84 9.18
C ILE A 93 12.22 -7.85 10.34
N SER A 94 13.31 -7.09 10.35
CA SER A 94 13.57 -6.09 11.40
C SER A 94 12.48 -5.01 11.49
N LEU A 95 11.95 -4.60 10.35
CA LEU A 95 10.87 -3.61 10.27
C LEU A 95 9.57 -4.16 10.85
N LEU A 96 9.19 -5.39 10.52
CA LEU A 96 8.01 -6.06 11.05
C LEU A 96 8.12 -6.31 12.57
N GLU A 97 9.31 -6.71 13.07
CA GLU A 97 9.55 -6.87 14.50
C GLU A 97 9.38 -5.56 15.27
N LYS A 98 9.98 -4.48 14.77
CA LYS A 98 9.86 -3.15 15.38
C LYS A 98 8.41 -2.66 15.34
N PHE A 99 7.75 -2.82 14.19
CA PHE A 99 6.37 -2.38 14.02
C PHE A 99 5.43 -3.14 14.95
N TYR A 100 5.56 -4.48 15.06
CA TYR A 100 4.75 -5.31 15.95
C TYR A 100 4.89 -4.90 17.42
N LYS A 101 6.13 -4.64 17.88
CA LYS A 101 6.41 -4.22 19.26
C LYS A 101 5.79 -2.86 19.59
N SER A 102 5.80 -1.93 18.63
CA SER A 102 5.26 -0.58 18.81
C SER A 102 3.75 -0.50 18.55
N ASN A 103 3.20 -1.45 17.78
CA ASN A 103 1.82 -1.45 17.32
C ASN A 103 1.16 -2.81 17.53
N PRO A 104 0.97 -3.26 18.79
CA PRO A 104 0.32 -4.55 19.05
C PRO A 104 -1.09 -4.57 18.43
N PRO A 105 -1.45 -5.60 17.63
CA PRO A 105 -2.68 -5.58 16.84
C PRO A 105 -3.97 -5.53 17.67
N TRP A 106 -3.94 -6.00 18.91
CA TRP A 106 -5.08 -5.94 19.83
C TRP A 106 -5.40 -4.56 20.38
N ASN A 107 -4.53 -3.57 20.17
CA ASN A 107 -4.74 -2.18 20.60
C ASN A 107 -5.60 -1.38 19.59
N TYR A 108 -5.95 -1.96 18.47
CA TYR A 108 -6.62 -1.27 17.37
C TYR A 108 -7.97 -1.90 17.07
N ASN A 109 -8.94 -1.08 16.74
CA ASN A 109 -10.26 -1.51 16.28
C ASN A 109 -10.29 -1.44 14.74
N VAL A 110 -9.61 -2.39 14.11
CA VAL A 110 -9.55 -2.50 12.65
C VAL A 110 -10.91 -2.90 12.12
N VAL A 111 -11.50 -2.09 11.27
CA VAL A 111 -12.82 -2.34 10.67
C VAL A 111 -12.75 -2.83 9.21
N ASP A 112 -11.70 -2.45 8.47
CA ASP A 112 -11.50 -2.92 7.10
C ASP A 112 -10.02 -2.89 6.70
N MET A 113 -9.64 -3.82 5.83
CA MET A 113 -8.28 -3.94 5.30
C MET A 113 -8.30 -4.15 3.80
N GLU A 114 -7.33 -3.50 3.09
CA GLU A 114 -7.33 -3.43 1.63
C GLU A 114 -8.72 -3.00 1.10
N SER A 115 -9.26 -1.99 1.75
CA SER A 115 -10.60 -1.49 1.53
C SER A 115 -10.71 -0.81 0.18
N ARG A 116 -11.42 -1.43 -0.75
CA ARG A 116 -11.63 -0.89 -2.10
C ARG A 116 -12.72 0.16 -2.08
N PHE A 117 -12.48 1.24 -2.80
CA PHE A 117 -13.47 2.29 -3.03
C PHE A 117 -13.49 2.71 -4.49
N GLU A 118 -14.62 3.28 -4.86
CA GLU A 118 -14.84 3.90 -6.16
C GLU A 118 -15.88 5.00 -6.01
N PHE A 119 -15.62 6.15 -6.63
CA PHE A 119 -16.58 7.26 -6.69
C PHE A 119 -16.44 8.04 -7.99
N GLU A 120 -17.51 8.74 -8.37
CA GLU A 120 -17.54 9.60 -9.55
C GLU A 120 -17.29 11.05 -9.17
N ILE A 121 -16.61 11.74 -10.07
CA ILE A 121 -16.46 13.20 -10.07
C ILE A 121 -16.92 13.75 -11.43
N ASP A 122 -17.55 14.90 -11.40
CA ASP A 122 -17.98 15.60 -12.60
C ASP A 122 -16.93 16.64 -13.01
N ASP A 123 -16.51 16.63 -14.26
CA ASP A 123 -15.72 17.72 -14.82
C ASP A 123 -16.64 18.92 -15.07
N GLN A 124 -16.44 19.97 -14.31
CA GLN A 124 -17.23 21.19 -14.39
C GLN A 124 -17.13 21.92 -15.74
N LYS A 125 -16.10 21.63 -16.53
CA LYS A 125 -15.87 22.29 -17.84
C LYS A 125 -16.50 21.51 -18.99
N THR A 126 -16.40 20.19 -18.95
CA THR A 126 -16.87 19.34 -20.06
C THR A 126 -18.21 18.66 -19.76
N GLY A 127 -18.62 18.59 -18.49
CA GLY A 127 -19.77 17.81 -18.02
C GLY A 127 -19.51 16.29 -18.04
N GLU A 128 -18.29 15.87 -18.35
CA GLU A 128 -17.94 14.45 -18.36
C GLU A 128 -17.79 13.89 -16.94
N LYS A 129 -18.19 12.64 -16.77
CA LYS A 129 -17.99 11.90 -15.52
C LYS A 129 -16.69 11.12 -15.56
N HIS A 130 -15.95 11.21 -14.47
CA HIS A 130 -14.73 10.46 -14.26
C HIS A 130 -14.84 9.61 -12.99
N THR A 131 -14.35 8.39 -13.05
CA THR A 131 -14.37 7.46 -11.92
C THR A 131 -12.98 7.43 -11.28
N ILE A 132 -12.93 7.68 -9.98
CA ILE A 132 -11.72 7.49 -9.16
C ILE A 132 -11.88 6.24 -8.34
N SER A 133 -10.86 5.37 -8.37
CA SER A 133 -10.83 4.13 -7.60
C SER A 133 -9.51 3.98 -6.86
N GLY A 134 -9.54 3.25 -5.75
CA GLY A 134 -8.34 2.98 -4.96
C GLY A 134 -8.55 1.87 -3.95
N ILE A 135 -7.49 1.61 -3.20
CA ILE A 135 -7.46 0.65 -2.11
C ILE A 135 -6.79 1.33 -0.92
N MET A 136 -7.48 1.41 0.21
CA MET A 136 -6.91 1.85 1.49
C MET A 136 -6.31 0.64 2.19
N ASP A 137 -5.11 0.76 2.73
CA ASP A 137 -4.43 -0.38 3.36
C ASP A 137 -5.18 -0.87 4.61
N ARG A 138 -5.57 0.07 5.49
CA ARG A 138 -6.31 -0.23 6.71
C ARG A 138 -7.21 0.94 7.13
N ILE A 139 -8.36 0.61 7.68
CA ILE A 139 -9.29 1.57 8.30
C ILE A 139 -9.56 1.11 9.72
N ASP A 140 -9.33 2.01 10.68
CA ASP A 140 -9.64 1.81 12.08
C ASP A 140 -10.84 2.68 12.49
N LYS A 141 -11.55 2.26 13.52
CA LYS A 141 -12.61 3.04 14.16
C LYS A 141 -12.19 3.41 15.57
N ASN A 142 -12.09 4.69 15.85
CA ASN A 142 -11.74 5.23 17.15
C ASN A 142 -12.90 5.14 18.15
N ALA A 143 -12.60 5.31 19.44
CA ALA A 143 -13.59 5.24 20.51
C ALA A 143 -14.64 6.37 20.44
N ASP A 144 -14.30 7.51 19.85
CA ASP A 144 -15.21 8.62 19.60
C ASP A 144 -16.12 8.43 18.39
N GLY A 145 -15.95 7.30 17.68
CA GLY A 145 -16.70 6.95 16.47
C GLY A 145 -16.09 7.45 15.16
N SER A 146 -15.02 8.23 15.21
CA SER A 146 -14.29 8.66 14.02
C SER A 146 -13.55 7.50 13.35
N PHE A 147 -13.25 7.66 12.05
CA PHE A 147 -12.46 6.70 11.29
C PHE A 147 -11.05 7.25 11.03
N GLU A 148 -10.07 6.37 11.13
CA GLU A 148 -8.68 6.65 10.81
C GLU A 148 -8.26 5.80 9.60
N ILE A 149 -7.71 6.46 8.57
CA ILE A 149 -7.17 5.80 7.37
C ILE A 149 -5.67 5.66 7.55
N ILE A 150 -5.19 4.44 7.48
CA ILE A 150 -3.77 4.12 7.59
C ILE A 150 -3.27 3.66 6.20
N ASP A 151 -2.18 4.30 5.74
CA ASP A 151 -1.48 3.94 4.51
C ASP A 151 -0.01 3.63 4.87
N TYR A 152 0.42 2.41 4.61
CA TYR A 152 1.75 1.96 4.96
C TYR A 152 2.78 2.40 3.92
N LYS A 153 3.84 3.06 4.36
CA LYS A 153 4.94 3.47 3.49
C LYS A 153 6.25 2.81 3.92
N THR A 154 6.90 2.14 2.99
CA THR A 154 8.22 1.51 3.20
C THR A 154 9.39 2.44 2.85
N LYS A 155 9.12 3.73 2.61
CA LYS A 155 10.15 4.73 2.32
C LYS A 155 10.99 5.01 3.58
N ARG A 156 12.30 5.19 3.39
CA ARG A 156 13.24 5.46 4.50
C ARG A 156 13.07 6.86 5.12
N LYS A 157 12.52 7.82 4.36
CA LYS A 157 12.34 9.19 4.82
C LYS A 157 10.86 9.45 5.10
N MET A 158 10.56 9.86 6.32
CA MET A 158 9.22 10.34 6.69
C MET A 158 8.94 11.67 5.98
N PRO A 159 7.76 11.85 5.37
CA PRO A 159 7.36 13.15 4.85
C PRO A 159 7.21 14.17 5.98
N GLY A 160 7.46 15.44 5.69
CA GLY A 160 7.16 16.54 6.60
C GLY A 160 5.65 16.80 6.71
N GLN A 161 5.21 17.50 7.78
CA GLN A 161 3.78 17.78 7.99
C GLN A 161 3.15 18.49 6.78
N TYR A 162 3.83 19.48 6.21
CA TYR A 162 3.35 20.20 5.02
C TYR A 162 3.14 19.29 3.80
N GLU A 163 4.00 18.27 3.63
CA GLU A 163 3.86 17.28 2.55
C GLU A 163 2.65 16.37 2.78
N ILE A 164 2.37 16.03 4.05
CA ILE A 164 1.22 15.22 4.45
C ILE A 164 -0.08 16.00 4.27
N ASP A 165 -0.13 17.27 4.71
CA ASP A 165 -1.31 18.13 4.61
C ASP A 165 -1.73 18.39 3.14
N GLY A 166 -0.76 18.39 2.22
CA GLY A 166 -0.98 18.52 0.79
C GLY A 166 -1.09 17.20 0.01
N ASP A 167 -1.13 16.06 0.70
CA ASP A 167 -1.11 14.75 0.05
C ASP A 167 -2.43 14.45 -0.66
N LEU A 168 -2.36 14.41 -1.98
CA LEU A 168 -3.51 14.09 -2.84
C LEU A 168 -4.03 12.67 -2.60
N GLN A 169 -3.16 11.71 -2.23
CA GLN A 169 -3.55 10.33 -1.94
C GLN A 169 -4.50 10.30 -0.75
N MET A 170 -4.12 10.97 0.35
CA MET A 170 -4.93 11.00 1.57
C MET A 170 -6.26 11.74 1.33
N SER A 171 -6.25 12.81 0.55
CA SER A 171 -7.48 13.52 0.15
C SER A 171 -8.44 12.63 -0.66
N ILE A 172 -7.90 11.85 -1.62
CA ILE A 172 -8.69 10.90 -2.41
C ILE A 172 -9.23 9.77 -1.52
N TYR A 173 -8.44 9.29 -0.57
CA TYR A 173 -8.85 8.23 0.36
C TYR A 173 -9.97 8.72 1.28
N GLN A 174 -9.85 9.94 1.82
CA GLN A 174 -10.91 10.55 2.63
C GLN A 174 -12.22 10.67 1.85
N LEU A 175 -12.18 11.17 0.60
CA LEU A 175 -13.36 11.22 -0.26
C LEU A 175 -13.92 9.82 -0.54
N GLY A 176 -13.05 8.84 -0.79
CA GLY A 176 -13.44 7.46 -1.00
C GLY A 176 -14.14 6.84 0.21
N LEU A 177 -13.68 7.15 1.42
CA LEU A 177 -14.31 6.69 2.66
C LEU A 177 -15.68 7.35 2.89
N LEU A 178 -15.79 8.65 2.60
CA LEU A 178 -17.06 9.40 2.75
C LEU A 178 -18.15 8.95 1.75
N LYS A 179 -17.76 8.35 0.64
CA LYS A 179 -18.68 7.87 -0.41
C LYS A 179 -19.00 6.37 -0.32
N LYS A 180 -18.33 5.66 0.57
CA LYS A 180 -18.52 4.23 0.82
C LYS A 180 -19.69 3.98 1.78
#